data_d951fc395b5a3e1f2c16c07745cb4e86
#
_entry.id   d951fc395b5a3e1f2c16c07745cb4e86
#
_cell.length_a   1.000
_cell.length_b   1.000
_cell.length_c   1.000
_cell.angle_alpha   90.00
_cell.angle_beta   90.00
_cell.angle_gamma   90.00
#
_symmetry.space_group_name_H-M   'P 1'
#
loop_
_entity.id
_entity.type
_entity.pdbx_description
1 polymer ?
#
loop_
_entity_poly.entity_id
_entity_poly.type
_entity_poly.pdbx_seq_one_letter_code
_entity_poly.pdbx_strand_id
1 'polypeptide(L)'
;LEIDDIKEILRIEIRKQILHAHHVDLGTNKWSDSGIEKSLGTAEKKDSDLREILKDDLKSYLKQVDSKMEGILESLNIKIEKESVGFKRLRGHFIDLYLMRYEWVKELVLKTGKSDDDFKMDFDSKIGLDLFPELSDSVGLTETLMKDQQSNISTTPTTPNDIPYLPIAGGLLSSNAKRYFEQKRFEEKREKNIQFDESVVDEFIEIVGDIDFSTVTKKEVSYYIDVQTKLPPSRKKSVKYRNLSIREILDLMLKQKECQTPQNINKRLTKLNVFANWGIRQGLTVFNPFSNMKFKVKKIPNKRQPFTTDELRKILKPETYLGWTVNFKHRFRPDRATNQLPYYWCFLLGIFSGMRTNEMCQILLSQVKKEKGIWFMFVEDSEDTKVKTESSIRKIPVHPQLIDLGFIDYVANLKRRKKPVRIFWELKEERDGYASKVSRHFNERFLPAVGVWKKHTKVLYCTRHTFINKLYSARVDE
;
A
#
# COMPACT_ATOMS: atom_id res chain seq x y z
N LEU A 1 29.58 20.84 13.33
CA LEU A 1 28.95 19.51 13.15
C LEU A 1 29.76 18.49 13.89
N GLU A 2 29.12 17.81 14.82
CA GLU A 2 29.66 16.58 15.41
C GLU A 2 29.55 15.43 14.41
N ILE A 3 30.31 14.35 14.64
CA ILE A 3 30.31 13.21 13.73
C ILE A 3 28.90 12.58 13.63
N ASP A 4 28.14 12.60 14.72
CA ASP A 4 26.80 12.02 14.76
C ASP A 4 25.79 12.82 13.93
N ASP A 5 25.90 14.15 13.90
CA ASP A 5 25.11 15.00 13.00
C ASP A 5 25.39 14.68 11.53
N ILE A 6 26.68 14.50 11.18
CA ILE A 6 27.10 14.13 9.82
C ILE A 6 26.51 12.77 9.45
N LYS A 7 26.57 11.79 10.36
CA LYS A 7 26.00 10.45 10.13
C LYS A 7 24.49 10.52 9.90
N GLU A 8 23.75 11.29 10.69
CA GLU A 8 22.29 11.41 10.55
C GLU A 8 21.90 12.07 9.22
N ILE A 9 22.56 13.17 8.86
CA ILE A 9 22.33 13.86 7.59
C ILE A 9 22.60 12.94 6.40
N LEU A 10 23.71 12.20 6.43
CA LEU A 10 24.05 11.24 5.36
C LEU A 10 23.04 10.10 5.29
N ARG A 11 22.58 9.53 6.41
CA ARG A 11 21.55 8.50 6.44
C ARG A 11 20.24 8.96 5.78
N ILE A 12 19.83 10.19 6.02
CA ILE A 12 18.63 10.78 5.41
C ILE A 12 18.82 10.90 3.88
N GLU A 13 19.95 11.42 3.44
CA GLU A 13 20.17 11.62 2.01
C GLU A 13 20.39 10.31 1.26
N ILE A 14 21.09 9.33 1.83
CA ILE A 14 21.22 7.97 1.26
C ILE A 14 19.84 7.38 0.99
N ARG A 15 18.92 7.44 1.97
CA ARG A 15 17.54 6.94 1.81
C ARG A 15 16.81 7.63 0.66
N LYS A 16 17.00 8.95 0.50
CA LYS A 16 16.42 9.71 -0.63
C LYS A 16 16.98 9.25 -1.98
N GLN A 17 18.30 9.01 -2.06
CA GLN A 17 18.93 8.57 -3.30
C GLN A 17 18.52 7.14 -3.68
N ILE A 18 18.38 6.24 -2.72
CA ILE A 18 17.85 4.89 -2.93
C ILE A 18 16.40 4.96 -3.43
N LEU A 19 15.55 5.78 -2.82
CA LEU A 19 14.17 6.01 -3.28
C LEU A 19 14.12 6.57 -4.70
N HIS A 20 15.02 7.48 -5.04
CA HIS A 20 15.13 7.99 -6.40
C HIS A 20 15.50 6.90 -7.40
N ALA A 21 16.46 6.03 -7.07
CA ALA A 21 16.83 4.89 -7.90
C ALA A 21 15.64 3.93 -8.12
N HIS A 22 14.86 3.65 -7.08
CA HIS A 22 13.62 2.89 -7.21
C HIS A 22 12.56 3.57 -8.09
N HIS A 23 12.42 4.89 -8.02
CA HIS A 23 11.49 5.62 -8.89
C HIS A 23 11.88 5.50 -10.36
N VAL A 24 13.19 5.60 -10.68
CA VAL A 24 13.68 5.39 -12.05
C VAL A 24 13.42 3.96 -12.50
N ASP A 25 13.72 2.97 -11.64
CA ASP A 25 13.45 1.56 -11.92
C ASP A 25 11.96 1.28 -12.17
N LEU A 26 11.07 1.86 -11.36
CA LEU A 26 9.61 1.73 -11.53
C LEU A 26 9.10 2.41 -12.80
N GLY A 27 9.72 3.54 -13.21
CA GLY A 27 9.39 4.26 -14.44
C GLY A 27 9.93 3.59 -15.71
N THR A 28 10.86 2.65 -15.57
CA THR A 28 11.47 1.94 -16.71
C THR A 28 10.48 0.97 -17.34
N ASN A 29 10.29 1.07 -18.67
CA ASN A 29 9.49 0.09 -19.41
C ASN A 29 10.26 -1.23 -19.55
N LYS A 30 10.04 -2.16 -18.63
CA LYS A 30 10.71 -3.47 -18.58
C LYS A 30 10.13 -4.50 -19.56
N TRP A 31 9.15 -4.13 -20.37
CA TRP A 31 8.49 -5.02 -21.34
C TRP A 31 9.18 -5.01 -22.72
N SER A 32 10.17 -4.13 -22.90
CA SER A 32 10.95 -4.04 -24.13
C SER A 32 12.42 -3.76 -23.80
N ASP A 33 13.30 -4.42 -24.51
CA ASP A 33 14.76 -4.20 -24.37
C ASP A 33 15.12 -2.73 -24.65
N SER A 34 14.45 -2.10 -25.61
CA SER A 34 14.61 -0.67 -25.92
C SER A 34 14.22 0.26 -24.73
N GLY A 35 13.29 -0.14 -23.88
CA GLY A 35 12.90 0.62 -22.69
C GLY A 35 13.98 0.55 -21.60
N ILE A 36 14.59 -0.61 -21.41
CA ILE A 36 15.71 -0.81 -20.49
C ILE A 36 16.93 -0.04 -20.98
N GLU A 37 17.30 -0.19 -22.26
CA GLU A 37 18.43 0.52 -22.88
C GLU A 37 18.27 2.05 -22.77
N LYS A 38 17.06 2.59 -22.99
CA LYS A 38 16.79 4.02 -22.85
C LYS A 38 17.00 4.51 -21.41
N SER A 39 16.57 3.76 -20.40
CA SER A 39 16.78 4.12 -19.00
C SER A 39 18.25 4.03 -18.59
N LEU A 40 18.96 2.99 -19.03
CA LEU A 40 20.40 2.85 -18.81
C LEU A 40 21.17 3.96 -19.50
N GLY A 41 20.92 4.23 -20.78
CA GLY A 41 21.57 5.31 -21.53
C GLY A 41 21.30 6.69 -20.92
N THR A 42 20.11 6.92 -20.36
CA THR A 42 19.81 8.16 -19.63
C THR A 42 20.60 8.26 -18.33
N ALA A 43 20.75 7.17 -17.58
CA ALA A 43 21.52 7.14 -16.34
C ALA A 43 23.03 7.35 -16.65
N GLU A 44 23.54 6.70 -17.68
CA GLU A 44 24.94 6.85 -18.14
C GLU A 44 25.25 8.27 -18.61
N LYS A 45 24.36 8.85 -19.39
CA LYS A 45 24.52 10.25 -19.83
C LYS A 45 24.55 11.20 -18.64
N LYS A 46 23.64 11.07 -17.68
CA LYS A 46 23.60 11.91 -16.48
C LYS A 46 24.84 11.71 -15.58
N ASP A 47 25.37 10.49 -15.50
CA ASP A 47 26.63 10.22 -14.78
C ASP A 47 27.81 10.90 -15.49
N SER A 48 27.88 10.77 -16.83
CA SER A 48 28.92 11.44 -17.65
C SER A 48 28.83 12.96 -17.54
N ASP A 49 27.63 13.53 -17.69
CA ASP A 49 27.38 14.98 -17.56
C ASP A 49 27.82 15.48 -16.17
N LEU A 50 27.53 14.72 -15.11
CA LEU A 50 27.94 15.06 -13.76
C LEU A 50 29.46 15.05 -13.60
N ARG A 51 30.14 14.06 -14.15
CA ARG A 51 31.61 13.94 -14.09
C ARG A 51 32.29 15.05 -14.92
N GLU A 52 31.69 15.46 -16.03
CA GLU A 52 32.15 16.58 -16.85
C GLU A 52 32.01 17.91 -16.09
N ILE A 53 30.84 18.17 -15.49
CA ILE A 53 30.61 19.37 -14.64
C ILE A 53 31.60 19.43 -13.47
N LEU A 54 31.91 18.28 -12.86
CA LEU A 54 32.90 18.21 -11.78
C LEU A 54 34.31 18.57 -12.25
N LYS A 55 34.64 18.37 -13.54
CA LYS A 55 35.94 18.75 -14.13
C LYS A 55 35.97 20.22 -14.56
N ASP A 56 34.90 20.67 -15.24
CA ASP A 56 34.91 21.93 -15.97
C ASP A 56 34.30 23.09 -15.19
N ASP A 57 33.28 22.85 -14.34
CA ASP A 57 32.63 23.91 -13.53
C ASP A 57 32.32 23.43 -12.10
N LEU A 58 33.36 22.96 -11.44
CA LEU A 58 33.28 22.52 -10.04
C LEU A 58 32.64 23.60 -9.10
N LYS A 59 32.90 24.89 -9.36
CA LYS A 59 32.42 25.97 -8.49
C LYS A 59 30.89 26.11 -8.53
N SER A 60 30.28 25.97 -9.72
CA SER A 60 28.82 26.01 -9.88
C SER A 60 28.19 24.80 -9.23
N TYR A 61 28.79 23.61 -9.43
CA TYR A 61 28.29 22.37 -8.84
C TYR A 61 28.35 22.39 -7.32
N LEU A 62 29.46 22.88 -6.72
CA LEU A 62 29.56 23.02 -5.26
C LEU A 62 28.45 23.90 -4.69
N LYS A 63 28.09 25.01 -5.37
CA LYS A 63 26.97 25.86 -4.94
C LYS A 63 25.62 25.11 -4.94
N GLN A 64 25.40 24.25 -5.92
CA GLN A 64 24.18 23.44 -5.96
C GLN A 64 24.13 22.40 -4.82
N VAL A 65 25.26 21.76 -4.53
CA VAL A 65 25.39 20.84 -3.39
C VAL A 65 25.17 21.57 -2.08
N ASP A 66 25.81 22.73 -1.92
CA ASP A 66 25.67 23.58 -0.72
C ASP A 66 24.21 23.96 -0.47
N SER A 67 23.48 24.41 -1.50
CA SER A 67 22.06 24.76 -1.38
C SER A 67 21.20 23.59 -0.92
N LYS A 68 21.48 22.36 -1.41
CA LYS A 68 20.77 21.17 -0.97
C LYS A 68 21.10 20.81 0.47
N MET A 69 22.37 20.91 0.86
CA MET A 69 22.81 20.67 2.23
C MET A 69 22.17 21.67 3.19
N GLU A 70 22.12 22.96 2.83
CA GLU A 70 21.48 24.00 3.62
C GLU A 70 20.01 23.70 3.89
N GLY A 71 19.25 23.30 2.87
CA GLY A 71 17.85 22.91 3.04
C GLY A 71 17.66 21.73 4.00
N ILE A 72 18.61 20.78 4.05
CA ILE A 72 18.57 19.67 5.01
C ILE A 72 18.94 20.17 6.42
N LEU A 73 20.00 20.96 6.53
CA LEU A 73 20.44 21.53 7.81
C LEU A 73 19.35 22.41 8.44
N GLU A 74 18.68 23.24 7.65
CA GLU A 74 17.52 24.03 8.09
C GLU A 74 16.39 23.14 8.59
N SER A 75 16.07 22.06 7.86
CA SER A 75 15.01 21.11 8.26
C SER A 75 15.31 20.39 9.58
N LEU A 76 16.58 20.22 9.91
CA LEU A 76 17.07 19.64 11.17
C LEU A 76 17.35 20.69 12.25
N ASN A 77 17.13 21.99 11.95
CA ASN A 77 17.41 23.11 12.83
C ASN A 77 18.91 23.24 13.26
N ILE A 78 19.83 22.80 12.38
CA ILE A 78 21.29 22.82 12.61
C ILE A 78 21.86 24.03 11.90
N LYS A 79 22.51 24.92 12.68
CA LYS A 79 23.22 26.09 12.15
C LYS A 79 24.72 25.82 12.04
N ILE A 80 25.31 26.03 10.87
CA ILE A 80 26.72 25.79 10.61
C ILE A 80 27.30 26.87 9.69
N GLU A 81 28.57 27.21 9.91
CA GLU A 81 29.32 28.10 9.00
C GLU A 81 29.81 27.30 7.77
N LYS A 82 29.58 27.87 6.58
CA LYS A 82 29.93 27.23 5.28
C LYS A 82 31.43 26.98 5.10
N GLU A 83 32.27 27.73 5.77
CA GLU A 83 33.74 27.57 5.72
C GLU A 83 34.29 26.57 6.75
N SER A 84 33.44 26.05 7.62
CA SER A 84 33.87 25.08 8.63
C SER A 84 34.35 23.78 8.00
N VAL A 85 35.31 23.12 8.68
CA VAL A 85 35.86 21.81 8.24
C VAL A 85 34.76 20.76 8.16
N GLY A 86 33.80 20.76 9.08
CA GLY A 86 32.65 19.86 9.11
C GLY A 86 31.77 20.02 7.88
N PHE A 87 31.44 21.24 7.49
CA PHE A 87 30.66 21.53 6.29
C PHE A 87 31.38 21.05 5.00
N LYS A 88 32.69 21.35 4.89
CA LYS A 88 33.50 20.91 3.74
C LYS A 88 33.60 19.40 3.63
N ARG A 89 33.70 18.70 4.76
CA ARG A 89 33.72 17.23 4.80
C ARG A 89 32.36 16.64 4.37
N LEU A 90 31.26 17.16 4.93
CA LEU A 90 29.92 16.74 4.55
C LEU A 90 29.64 16.96 3.05
N ARG A 91 30.09 18.10 2.48
CA ARG A 91 30.02 18.37 1.05
C ARG A 91 30.74 17.31 0.21
N GLY A 92 31.91 16.85 0.62
CA GLY A 92 32.63 15.78 -0.05
C GLY A 92 31.82 14.47 -0.10
N HIS A 93 31.24 14.08 1.03
CA HIS A 93 30.41 12.87 1.11
C HIS A 93 29.13 12.98 0.26
N PHE A 94 28.52 14.16 0.15
CA PHE A 94 27.38 14.38 -0.75
C PHE A 94 27.76 14.19 -2.23
N ILE A 95 28.94 14.64 -2.64
CA ILE A 95 29.42 14.44 -4.01
C ILE A 95 29.62 12.95 -4.29
N ASP A 96 30.27 12.23 -3.37
CA ASP A 96 30.44 10.79 -3.47
C ASP A 96 29.11 10.04 -3.61
N LEU A 97 28.12 10.43 -2.80
CA LEU A 97 26.78 9.84 -2.83
C LEU A 97 26.08 10.08 -4.18
N TYR A 98 26.19 11.29 -4.73
CA TYR A 98 25.56 11.61 -6.02
C TYR A 98 26.26 10.92 -7.21
N LEU A 99 27.52 10.60 -7.11
CA LEU A 99 28.22 9.78 -8.10
C LEU A 99 27.77 8.31 -8.02
N MET A 100 27.60 7.77 -6.81
CA MET A 100 27.17 6.36 -6.64
C MET A 100 25.70 6.12 -7.02
N ARG A 101 24.82 7.10 -6.90
CA ARG A 101 23.39 6.90 -7.17
C ARG A 101 23.07 6.40 -8.57
N TYR A 102 23.85 6.79 -9.57
CA TYR A 102 23.64 6.32 -10.95
C TYR A 102 24.04 4.86 -11.14
N GLU A 103 25.01 4.40 -10.38
CA GLU A 103 25.34 2.97 -10.30
C GLU A 103 24.20 2.18 -9.67
N TRP A 104 23.59 2.71 -8.59
CA TRP A 104 22.41 2.10 -7.97
C TRP A 104 21.21 2.03 -8.93
N VAL A 105 20.98 3.09 -9.73
CA VAL A 105 19.96 3.06 -10.79
C VAL A 105 20.21 1.93 -11.77
N LYS A 106 21.45 1.79 -12.24
CA LYS A 106 21.84 0.71 -13.19
C LYS A 106 21.61 -0.68 -12.58
N GLU A 107 22.03 -0.89 -11.35
CA GLU A 107 21.88 -2.16 -10.63
C GLU A 107 20.40 -2.56 -10.49
N LEU A 108 19.53 -1.62 -10.14
CA LEU A 108 18.09 -1.87 -10.02
C LEU A 108 17.43 -2.14 -11.37
N VAL A 109 17.77 -1.36 -12.40
CA VAL A 109 17.22 -1.53 -13.76
C VAL A 109 17.65 -2.88 -14.36
N LEU A 110 18.91 -3.29 -14.14
CA LEU A 110 19.48 -4.57 -14.60
C LEU A 110 19.05 -5.75 -13.72
N LYS A 111 18.44 -5.51 -12.55
CA LYS A 111 18.03 -6.54 -11.59
C LYS A 111 19.16 -7.48 -11.16
N THR A 112 20.31 -6.93 -10.84
CA THR A 112 21.48 -7.68 -10.36
C THR A 112 21.25 -8.41 -9.04
N GLY A 113 20.16 -8.08 -8.32
CA GLY A 113 19.80 -8.70 -7.05
C GLY A 113 20.26 -7.91 -5.83
N LYS A 114 20.96 -6.79 -5.99
CA LYS A 114 21.34 -5.91 -4.88
C LYS A 114 20.10 -5.37 -4.17
N SER A 115 20.14 -5.41 -2.85
CA SER A 115 19.13 -4.86 -1.95
C SER A 115 19.44 -3.41 -1.57
N ASP A 116 18.48 -2.73 -0.92
CA ASP A 116 18.70 -1.39 -0.35
C ASP A 116 19.81 -1.41 0.72
N ASP A 117 20.00 -2.54 1.39
CA ASP A 117 21.03 -2.68 2.42
C ASP A 117 22.41 -2.87 1.77
N ASP A 118 22.51 -3.54 0.62
CA ASP A 118 23.76 -3.59 -0.16
C ASP A 118 24.20 -2.19 -0.61
N PHE A 119 23.28 -1.34 -1.05
CA PHE A 119 23.57 0.06 -1.42
C PHE A 119 24.07 0.90 -0.25
N LYS A 120 23.48 0.71 0.95
CA LYS A 120 23.93 1.38 2.17
C LYS A 120 25.34 0.93 2.57
N MET A 121 25.61 -0.38 2.50
CA MET A 121 26.91 -0.96 2.80
C MET A 121 27.99 -0.52 1.81
N ASP A 122 27.68 -0.49 0.50
CA ASP A 122 28.58 -0.01 -0.54
C ASP A 122 29.03 1.43 -0.26
N PHE A 123 28.10 2.32 0.13
CA PHE A 123 28.42 3.70 0.44
C PHE A 123 29.21 3.82 1.76
N ASP A 124 28.78 3.12 2.81
CA ASP A 124 29.42 3.16 4.12
C ASP A 124 30.87 2.63 4.04
N SER A 125 31.09 1.55 3.29
CA SER A 125 32.43 1.04 2.99
C SER A 125 33.34 2.06 2.30
N LYS A 126 32.77 2.89 1.41
CA LYS A 126 33.52 3.92 0.68
C LYS A 126 33.97 5.09 1.58
N ILE A 127 33.12 5.50 2.51
CA ILE A 127 33.40 6.68 3.36
C ILE A 127 33.95 6.35 4.74
N GLY A 128 33.80 5.08 5.20
CA GLY A 128 34.38 4.58 6.46
C GLY A 128 33.85 5.29 7.71
N LEU A 129 32.57 5.66 7.73
CA LEU A 129 31.97 6.37 8.86
C LEU A 129 31.12 5.49 9.77
N ASP A 130 30.95 4.22 9.44
CA ASP A 130 30.07 3.30 10.16
C ASP A 130 28.65 3.90 10.32
N LEU A 131 28.03 4.17 9.17
CA LEU A 131 26.70 4.80 9.09
C LEU A 131 25.60 3.80 9.47
N PHE A 132 25.81 2.52 9.20
CA PHE A 132 24.83 1.46 9.39
C PHE A 132 25.46 0.28 10.14
N PRO A 133 25.86 0.47 11.41
CA PRO A 133 26.50 -0.58 12.21
C PRO A 133 25.65 -1.85 12.30
N GLU A 134 24.32 -1.68 12.23
CA GLU A 134 23.36 -2.77 12.22
C GLU A 134 23.45 -3.71 11.01
N LEU A 135 24.14 -3.29 9.93
CA LEU A 135 24.36 -4.11 8.73
C LEU A 135 25.73 -4.81 8.74
N SER A 136 26.74 -4.23 9.41
CA SER A 136 28.09 -4.80 9.50
C SER A 136 28.16 -6.02 10.41
N ASP A 137 27.37 -6.08 11.49
CA ASP A 137 27.31 -7.22 12.40
C ASP A 137 26.73 -8.51 11.76
N SER A 138 26.01 -8.37 10.63
CA SER A 138 25.42 -9.51 9.93
C SER A 138 26.42 -10.29 9.03
N VAL A 139 27.53 -9.69 8.64
CA VAL A 139 28.54 -10.32 7.77
C VAL A 139 29.57 -11.10 8.57
N GLY A 140 29.87 -10.70 9.81
CA GLY A 140 30.80 -11.37 10.69
C GLY A 140 30.33 -12.72 11.23
N LEU A 141 29.02 -12.95 11.33
CA LEU A 141 28.43 -14.18 11.87
C LEU A 141 28.45 -15.38 10.90
N THR A 142 28.60 -15.15 9.61
CA THR A 142 28.60 -16.22 8.59
C THR A 142 29.97 -16.85 8.38
N GLU A 143 31.07 -16.13 8.64
CA GLU A 143 32.43 -16.68 8.50
C GLU A 143 32.94 -17.38 9.77
N THR A 144 32.40 -17.02 10.94
CA THR A 144 32.82 -17.60 12.24
C THR A 144 32.19 -18.98 12.50
N LEU A 145 31.06 -19.30 11.88
CA LEU A 145 30.35 -20.59 12.10
C LEU A 145 30.90 -21.76 11.28
N MET A 146 31.93 -21.56 10.42
CA MET A 146 32.54 -22.61 9.66
C MET A 146 33.96 -22.99 10.14
N LYS A 147 34.48 -22.41 11.20
CA LYS A 147 35.89 -22.68 11.65
C LYS A 147 36.10 -23.22 13.06
N ASP A 148 35.11 -23.36 13.90
CA ASP A 148 35.29 -23.88 15.26
C ASP A 148 34.50 -25.16 15.55
N GLN A 149 34.94 -26.24 14.94
CA GLN A 149 34.97 -27.54 15.62
C GLN A 149 36.44 -27.91 15.80
N GLN A 150 37.09 -27.43 16.85
CA GLN A 150 38.11 -28.17 17.65
C GLN A 150 38.73 -27.25 18.70
N SER A 151 38.73 -27.78 19.92
CA SER A 151 39.65 -27.59 21.06
C SER A 151 39.34 -26.51 22.09
N ASN A 152 38.75 -26.98 23.19
CA ASN A 152 39.17 -26.95 24.62
C ASN A 152 39.83 -25.70 25.25
N ILE A 153 39.13 -25.21 26.29
CA ILE A 153 39.59 -24.89 27.69
C ILE A 153 40.64 -23.78 27.86
N SER A 154 40.24 -22.73 28.53
CA SER A 154 40.80 -22.22 29.80
C SER A 154 40.98 -20.70 29.91
N THR A 155 40.41 -20.16 30.96
CA THR A 155 40.78 -18.99 31.77
C THR A 155 40.67 -17.56 31.21
N THR A 156 39.79 -16.80 31.88
CA THR A 156 39.65 -15.34 32.04
C THR A 156 40.97 -14.53 32.09
N PRO A 157 40.95 -13.26 31.63
CA PRO A 157 40.64 -12.21 32.59
C PRO A 157 39.68 -11.10 32.12
N THR A 158 38.92 -10.65 33.05
CA THR A 158 38.00 -9.52 33.13
C THR A 158 38.59 -8.20 32.61
N THR A 159 37.86 -7.50 31.74
CA THR A 159 37.90 -6.06 31.61
C THR A 159 36.48 -5.47 31.70
N PRO A 160 36.29 -4.34 32.39
CA PRO A 160 34.98 -3.88 32.81
C PRO A 160 34.38 -2.95 31.79
N ASN A 161 33.46 -3.44 30.98
CA ASN A 161 32.44 -2.66 30.30
C ASN A 161 31.42 -3.53 29.54
N ASP A 162 31.24 -4.80 29.94
CA ASP A 162 30.06 -5.56 29.55
C ASP A 162 28.93 -5.21 30.54
N ILE A 163 28.17 -4.17 30.22
CA ILE A 163 26.80 -4.11 30.75
C ILE A 163 26.07 -5.20 29.98
N PRO A 164 25.63 -6.29 30.63
CA PRO A 164 24.79 -7.27 29.96
C PRO A 164 23.54 -6.51 29.52
N TYR A 165 23.29 -6.47 28.23
CA TYR A 165 21.97 -6.11 27.70
C TYR A 165 21.01 -7.14 28.29
N LEU A 166 20.47 -6.86 29.47
CA LEU A 166 19.34 -7.60 30.02
C LEU A 166 18.24 -7.46 28.94
N PRO A 167 17.74 -8.59 28.44
CA PRO A 167 16.58 -8.52 27.55
C PRO A 167 15.51 -7.78 28.34
N ILE A 168 15.17 -6.59 27.94
CA ILE A 168 14.01 -5.88 28.47
C ILE A 168 12.87 -6.86 28.23
N ALA A 169 12.26 -7.36 29.32
CA ALA A 169 11.11 -8.24 29.22
C ALA A 169 10.11 -7.53 28.30
N GLY A 170 9.91 -8.05 27.08
CA GLY A 170 9.09 -7.40 26.04
C GLY A 170 7.63 -7.35 26.44
N GLY A 171 7.27 -8.04 27.53
CA GLY A 171 5.91 -8.23 27.97
C GLY A 171 5.09 -9.12 27.04
N LEU A 172 3.95 -9.60 27.51
CA LEU A 172 3.08 -10.50 26.75
C LEU A 172 2.62 -9.87 25.42
N LEU A 173 2.50 -10.69 24.38
CA LEU A 173 1.99 -10.28 23.07
C LEU A 173 0.63 -9.60 23.17
N SER A 174 -0.29 -10.12 23.98
CA SER A 174 -1.64 -9.55 24.16
C SER A 174 -1.62 -8.15 24.76
N SER A 175 -0.79 -7.90 25.77
CA SER A 175 -0.63 -6.58 26.37
C SER A 175 -0.06 -5.57 25.39
N ASN A 176 0.95 -5.98 24.63
CA ASN A 176 1.57 -5.14 23.62
C ASN A 176 0.65 -4.90 22.42
N ALA A 177 -0.14 -5.90 22.00
CA ALA A 177 -1.16 -5.74 20.97
C ALA A 177 -2.18 -4.66 21.38
N LYS A 178 -2.65 -4.68 22.64
CA LYS A 178 -3.58 -3.67 23.14
C LYS A 178 -2.99 -2.24 23.00
N ARG A 179 -1.75 -2.03 23.48
CA ARG A 179 -1.05 -0.74 23.35
C ARG A 179 -0.89 -0.32 21.88
N TYR A 180 -0.50 -1.25 21.01
CA TYR A 180 -0.33 -1.00 19.58
C TYR A 180 -1.64 -0.53 18.93
N PHE A 181 -2.75 -1.19 19.23
CA PHE A 181 -4.04 -0.84 18.64
C PHE A 181 -4.66 0.42 19.25
N GLU A 182 -4.41 0.74 20.51
CA GLU A 182 -4.76 2.02 21.10
C GLU A 182 -4.04 3.18 20.39
N GLN A 183 -2.72 3.07 20.20
CA GLN A 183 -1.94 4.05 19.44
C GLN A 183 -2.44 4.14 17.99
N LYS A 184 -2.69 3.02 17.35
CA LYS A 184 -3.15 2.98 15.97
C LYS A 184 -4.53 3.60 15.79
N ARG A 185 -5.45 3.48 16.76
CA ARG A 185 -6.74 4.18 16.75
C ARG A 185 -6.59 5.69 16.90
N PHE A 186 -5.59 6.14 17.61
CA PHE A 186 -5.27 7.56 17.70
C PHE A 186 -4.76 8.13 16.37
N GLU A 187 -3.94 7.36 15.65
CA GLU A 187 -3.34 7.77 14.38
C GLU A 187 -4.27 7.55 13.17
N GLU A 188 -5.03 6.46 13.15
CA GLU A 188 -5.80 6.00 11.98
C GLU A 188 -7.32 6.12 12.22
N LYS A 189 -7.99 6.90 11.37
CA LYS A 189 -9.44 7.13 11.44
C LYS A 189 -10.31 5.94 10.94
N ARG A 190 -9.71 4.88 10.36
CA ARG A 190 -10.47 3.79 9.71
C ARG A 190 -10.52 2.53 10.57
N GLU A 191 -11.49 2.47 11.47
CA GLU A 191 -11.72 1.35 12.38
C GLU A 191 -11.75 -0.03 11.71
N LYS A 192 -12.29 -0.12 10.48
CA LYS A 192 -12.32 -1.38 9.73
C LYS A 192 -10.94 -1.98 9.45
N ASN A 193 -9.93 -1.14 9.17
CA ASN A 193 -8.57 -1.61 8.93
C ASN A 193 -7.95 -2.12 10.23
N ILE A 194 -8.20 -1.39 11.32
CA ILE A 194 -7.73 -1.75 12.66
C ILE A 194 -8.32 -3.09 13.08
N GLN A 195 -9.63 -3.29 12.96
CA GLN A 195 -10.30 -4.56 13.28
C GLN A 195 -9.74 -5.75 12.51
N PHE A 196 -9.35 -5.57 11.24
CA PHE A 196 -8.71 -6.63 10.49
C PHE A 196 -7.31 -6.93 11.05
N ASP A 197 -6.53 -5.90 11.35
CA ASP A 197 -5.18 -6.04 11.88
C ASP A 197 -5.20 -6.67 13.28
N GLU A 198 -6.14 -6.26 14.15
CA GLU A 198 -6.41 -6.90 15.46
C GLU A 198 -6.71 -8.39 15.29
N SER A 199 -7.66 -8.72 14.40
CA SER A 199 -8.03 -10.12 14.17
C SER A 199 -6.86 -11.00 13.71
N VAL A 200 -5.86 -10.41 13.07
CA VAL A 200 -4.64 -11.11 12.61
C VAL A 200 -3.67 -11.31 13.75
N VAL A 201 -3.47 -10.30 14.61
CA VAL A 201 -2.59 -10.42 15.79
C VAL A 201 -3.21 -11.39 16.82
N ASP A 202 -4.52 -11.29 17.08
CA ASP A 202 -5.24 -12.21 17.94
C ASP A 202 -5.13 -13.67 17.44
N GLU A 203 -5.23 -13.87 16.14
CA GLU A 203 -5.09 -15.21 15.55
C GLU A 203 -3.66 -15.72 15.63
N PHE A 204 -2.65 -14.86 15.58
CA PHE A 204 -1.26 -15.21 15.82
C PHE A 204 -1.08 -15.68 17.28
N ILE A 205 -1.59 -14.91 18.24
CA ILE A 205 -1.56 -15.26 19.68
C ILE A 205 -2.34 -16.56 19.94
N GLU A 206 -3.50 -16.75 19.31
CA GLU A 206 -4.30 -17.98 19.43
C GLU A 206 -3.54 -19.24 18.97
N ILE A 207 -2.65 -19.11 17.95
CA ILE A 207 -1.90 -20.24 17.39
C ILE A 207 -0.58 -20.49 18.15
N VAL A 208 0.14 -19.42 18.46
CA VAL A 208 1.50 -19.52 19.03
C VAL A 208 1.49 -19.53 20.56
N GLY A 209 0.45 -18.98 21.16
CA GLY A 209 0.34 -18.71 22.58
C GLY A 209 0.63 -17.25 22.92
N ASP A 210 0.19 -16.82 24.08
CA ASP A 210 0.48 -15.48 24.60
C ASP A 210 1.85 -15.49 25.31
N ILE A 211 2.90 -15.38 24.52
CA ILE A 211 4.30 -15.42 24.96
C ILE A 211 4.88 -14.01 25.04
N ASP A 212 6.07 -13.88 25.63
CA ASP A 212 6.79 -12.60 25.66
C ASP A 212 7.17 -12.16 24.24
N PHE A 213 7.00 -10.87 23.96
CA PHE A 213 7.24 -10.31 22.63
C PHE A 213 8.69 -10.52 22.16
N SER A 214 9.65 -10.43 23.10
CA SER A 214 11.08 -10.59 22.81
C SER A 214 11.46 -12.03 22.47
N THR A 215 10.64 -13.01 22.85
CA THR A 215 10.91 -14.44 22.63
C THR A 215 10.36 -14.96 21.29
N VAL A 216 9.63 -14.13 20.55
CA VAL A 216 9.09 -14.52 19.23
C VAL A 216 10.21 -14.63 18.22
N THR A 217 10.46 -15.84 17.72
CA THR A 217 11.48 -16.13 16.71
C THR A 217 10.87 -16.57 15.37
N LYS A 218 11.72 -16.82 14.37
CA LYS A 218 11.26 -17.38 13.10
C LYS A 218 10.61 -18.76 13.24
N LYS A 219 10.90 -19.49 14.33
CA LYS A 219 10.31 -20.82 14.61
C LYS A 219 8.80 -20.67 14.88
N GLU A 220 8.41 -19.73 15.72
CA GLU A 220 7.01 -19.46 16.03
C GLU A 220 6.27 -18.97 14.77
N VAL A 221 6.91 -18.13 13.95
CA VAL A 221 6.34 -17.68 12.67
C VAL A 221 6.17 -18.83 11.68
N SER A 222 7.13 -19.75 11.57
CA SER A 222 7.02 -20.94 10.72
C SER A 222 5.87 -21.83 11.20
N TYR A 223 5.75 -22.06 12.49
CA TYR A 223 4.63 -22.82 13.04
C TYR A 223 3.28 -22.15 12.73
N TYR A 224 3.19 -20.82 12.88
CA TYR A 224 2.00 -20.07 12.49
C TYR A 224 1.65 -20.27 11.01
N ILE A 225 2.64 -20.19 10.12
CA ILE A 225 2.46 -20.37 8.69
C ILE A 225 1.95 -21.79 8.39
N ASP A 226 2.53 -22.81 9.00
CA ASP A 226 2.14 -24.22 8.80
C ASP A 226 0.69 -24.46 9.21
N VAL A 227 0.27 -23.89 10.34
CA VAL A 227 -1.13 -23.94 10.78
C VAL A 227 -2.03 -23.19 9.78
N GLN A 228 -1.65 -21.97 9.36
CA GLN A 228 -2.44 -21.19 8.40
C GLN A 228 -2.65 -21.88 7.04
N THR A 229 -1.69 -22.70 6.58
CA THR A 229 -1.84 -23.45 5.33
C THR A 229 -2.92 -24.53 5.39
N LYS A 230 -3.32 -24.94 6.60
CA LYS A 230 -4.34 -25.98 6.85
C LYS A 230 -5.69 -25.41 7.26
N LEU A 231 -5.77 -24.09 7.59
CA LEU A 231 -7.00 -23.45 8.03
C LEU A 231 -7.83 -22.91 6.84
N PRO A 232 -9.18 -22.94 6.92
CA PRO A 232 -10.04 -22.37 5.90
C PRO A 232 -10.05 -20.83 5.97
N PRO A 233 -10.24 -20.13 4.84
CA PRO A 233 -10.38 -18.68 4.83
C PRO A 233 -11.62 -18.25 5.61
N SER A 234 -11.50 -17.14 6.37
CA SER A 234 -12.64 -16.53 7.10
C SER A 234 -13.34 -17.50 8.07
N ARG A 235 -12.62 -18.40 8.75
CA ARG A 235 -13.18 -19.42 9.67
C ARG A 235 -14.16 -18.82 10.69
N LYS A 236 -13.86 -17.69 11.30
CA LYS A 236 -14.71 -17.01 12.30
C LYS A 236 -16.06 -16.51 11.71
N LYS A 237 -16.21 -16.41 10.39
CA LYS A 237 -17.45 -16.00 9.70
C LYS A 237 -18.26 -17.16 9.12
N SER A 238 -17.63 -18.28 8.87
CA SER A 238 -18.27 -19.45 8.32
C SER A 238 -19.13 -20.14 9.36
N VAL A 239 -20.39 -20.43 9.05
CA VAL A 239 -21.30 -21.19 9.92
C VAL A 239 -20.69 -22.56 10.25
N LYS A 240 -19.96 -23.16 9.33
CA LYS A 240 -19.32 -24.47 9.50
C LYS A 240 -18.17 -24.47 10.51
N TYR A 241 -17.43 -23.37 10.63
CA TYR A 241 -16.17 -23.37 11.39
C TYR A 241 -16.14 -22.37 12.55
N ARG A 242 -17.09 -21.43 12.62
CA ARG A 242 -17.04 -20.31 13.59
C ARG A 242 -17.03 -20.74 15.07
N ASN A 243 -17.58 -21.90 15.37
CA ASN A 243 -17.69 -22.43 16.73
C ASN A 243 -16.64 -23.50 17.04
N LEU A 244 -15.74 -23.80 16.09
CA LEU A 244 -14.68 -24.79 16.26
C LEU A 244 -13.38 -24.12 16.64
N SER A 245 -12.62 -24.72 17.53
CA SER A 245 -11.26 -24.38 17.85
C SER A 245 -10.33 -24.66 16.67
N ILE A 246 -9.14 -24.06 16.67
CA ILE A 246 -8.12 -24.33 15.64
C ILE A 246 -7.80 -25.83 15.58
N ARG A 247 -7.65 -26.50 16.74
CA ARG A 247 -7.33 -27.91 16.81
C ARG A 247 -8.42 -28.77 16.16
N GLU A 248 -9.68 -28.54 16.50
CA GLU A 248 -10.81 -29.26 15.87
C GLU A 248 -10.87 -29.05 14.35
N ILE A 249 -10.53 -27.85 13.86
CA ILE A 249 -10.48 -27.58 12.42
C ILE A 249 -9.32 -28.32 11.76
N LEU A 250 -8.15 -28.41 12.40
CA LEU A 250 -6.99 -29.15 11.90
C LEU A 250 -7.29 -30.65 11.82
N ASP A 251 -8.01 -31.19 12.78
CA ASP A 251 -8.42 -32.61 12.83
C ASP A 251 -9.40 -32.97 11.68
N LEU A 252 -10.08 -31.98 11.09
CA LEU A 252 -10.93 -32.19 9.90
C LEU A 252 -10.15 -32.51 8.62
N MET A 253 -8.82 -32.36 8.60
CA MET A 253 -7.94 -32.63 7.45
C MET A 253 -8.48 -32.07 6.13
N LEU A 254 -8.75 -30.77 6.11
CA LEU A 254 -9.37 -30.09 4.96
C LEU A 254 -8.55 -30.27 3.68
N LYS A 255 -9.22 -30.40 2.55
CA LYS A 255 -8.58 -30.45 1.24
C LYS A 255 -7.90 -29.10 0.95
N GLN A 256 -6.75 -29.10 0.27
CA GLN A 256 -5.96 -27.89 -0.03
C GLN A 256 -6.79 -26.76 -0.67
N LYS A 257 -7.77 -27.07 -1.51
CA LYS A 257 -8.68 -26.11 -2.13
C LYS A 257 -9.63 -25.39 -1.16
N GLU A 258 -9.82 -25.94 0.03
CA GLU A 258 -10.65 -25.39 1.10
C GLU A 258 -9.83 -24.53 2.07
N CYS A 259 -8.52 -24.63 2.01
CA CYS A 259 -7.58 -23.92 2.88
C CYS A 259 -7.24 -22.53 2.35
N GLN A 260 -6.54 -21.76 3.17
CA GLN A 260 -6.09 -20.41 2.80
C GLN A 260 -5.10 -20.44 1.64
N THR A 261 -5.19 -19.43 0.80
CA THR A 261 -4.22 -19.25 -0.30
C THR A 261 -2.95 -18.56 0.21
N PRO A 262 -1.77 -18.81 -0.43
CA PRO A 262 -0.54 -18.11 -0.11
C PRO A 262 -0.67 -16.58 -0.10
N GLN A 263 -1.50 -16.01 -0.99
CA GLN A 263 -1.78 -14.57 -1.02
C GLN A 263 -2.49 -14.08 0.25
N ASN A 264 -3.42 -14.88 0.80
CA ASN A 264 -4.11 -14.52 2.04
C ASN A 264 -3.17 -14.62 3.24
N ILE A 265 -2.31 -15.63 3.29
CA ILE A 265 -1.30 -15.77 4.34
C ILE A 265 -0.30 -14.60 4.27
N ASN A 266 0.18 -14.24 3.07
CA ASN A 266 1.06 -13.09 2.89
C ASN A 266 0.44 -11.77 3.37
N LYS A 267 -0.88 -11.57 3.20
CA LYS A 267 -1.56 -10.39 3.76
C LYS A 267 -1.49 -10.36 5.28
N ARG A 268 -1.67 -11.50 5.94
CA ARG A 268 -1.56 -11.62 7.40
C ARG A 268 -0.13 -11.36 7.85
N LEU A 269 0.85 -12.01 7.23
CA LEU A 269 2.28 -11.79 7.50
C LEU A 269 2.68 -10.31 7.34
N THR A 270 2.09 -9.60 6.35
CA THR A 270 2.32 -8.15 6.21
C THR A 270 1.86 -7.38 7.45
N LYS A 271 0.73 -7.75 8.05
CA LYS A 271 0.22 -7.07 9.25
C LYS A 271 1.05 -7.38 10.49
N LEU A 272 1.43 -8.64 10.65
CA LEU A 272 2.33 -9.07 11.74
C LEU A 272 3.72 -8.43 11.62
N ASN A 273 4.24 -8.30 10.40
CA ASN A 273 5.49 -7.60 10.14
C ASN A 273 5.44 -6.11 10.57
N VAL A 274 4.30 -5.43 10.34
CA VAL A 274 4.11 -4.04 10.81
C VAL A 274 4.03 -3.98 12.34
N PHE A 275 3.37 -4.93 12.97
CA PHE A 275 3.29 -5.03 14.43
C PHE A 275 4.68 -5.28 15.05
N ALA A 276 5.47 -6.19 14.48
CA ALA A 276 6.83 -6.45 14.95
C ALA A 276 7.76 -5.22 14.76
N ASN A 277 7.67 -4.52 13.65
CA ASN A 277 8.42 -3.27 13.45
C ASN A 277 8.02 -2.17 14.44
N TRP A 278 6.75 -2.12 14.85
CA TRP A 278 6.34 -1.26 15.95
C TRP A 278 7.01 -1.71 17.26
N GLY A 279 7.05 -3.02 17.54
CA GLY A 279 7.73 -3.58 18.70
C GLY A 279 9.21 -3.21 18.79
N ILE A 280 9.92 -3.24 17.65
CA ILE A 280 11.33 -2.78 17.58
C ILE A 280 11.43 -1.30 17.95
N ARG A 281 10.58 -0.43 17.39
CA ARG A 281 10.56 1.00 17.73
C ARG A 281 10.23 1.30 19.18
N GLN A 282 9.53 0.38 19.87
CA GLN A 282 9.22 0.48 21.30
C GLN A 282 10.28 -0.19 22.17
N GLY A 283 11.33 -0.77 21.61
CA GLY A 283 12.36 -1.48 22.35
C GLY A 283 11.91 -2.83 22.95
N LEU A 284 10.80 -3.41 22.46
CA LEU A 284 10.24 -4.67 22.95
C LEU A 284 10.93 -5.90 22.35
N THR A 285 11.59 -5.76 21.25
CA THR A 285 12.37 -6.78 20.54
C THR A 285 13.45 -6.11 19.70
N VAL A 286 14.54 -6.80 19.46
CA VAL A 286 15.68 -6.29 18.68
C VAL A 286 15.59 -6.65 17.19
N PHE A 287 14.77 -7.63 16.81
CA PHE A 287 14.64 -8.06 15.42
C PHE A 287 13.18 -8.34 15.04
N ASN A 288 12.91 -8.35 13.73
CA ASN A 288 11.59 -8.68 13.20
C ASN A 288 11.54 -10.15 12.73
N PRO A 289 10.85 -11.06 13.45
CA PRO A 289 10.80 -12.47 13.10
C PRO A 289 10.00 -12.75 11.81
N PHE A 290 9.17 -11.81 11.35
CA PHE A 290 8.34 -11.95 10.14
C PHE A 290 9.06 -11.53 8.86
N SER A 291 10.29 -10.98 8.96
CA SER A 291 11.07 -10.56 7.80
C SER A 291 11.38 -11.76 6.91
N ASN A 292 11.16 -11.58 5.58
CA ASN A 292 11.41 -12.59 4.56
C ASN A 292 10.61 -13.91 4.67
N MET A 293 9.54 -13.93 5.51
CA MET A 293 8.70 -15.12 5.72
C MET A 293 7.54 -15.26 4.73
N LYS A 294 7.40 -14.37 3.74
CA LYS A 294 6.32 -14.43 2.76
C LYS A 294 6.56 -15.47 1.68
N PHE A 295 5.48 -16.12 1.25
CA PHE A 295 5.51 -16.99 0.09
C PHE A 295 5.83 -16.21 -1.19
N LYS A 296 6.66 -16.79 -2.07
CA LYS A 296 6.82 -16.32 -3.44
C LYS A 296 5.53 -16.63 -4.22
N VAL A 297 4.79 -15.63 -4.60
CA VAL A 297 3.53 -15.79 -5.33
C VAL A 297 3.63 -15.11 -6.69
N LYS A 298 3.30 -15.83 -7.75
CA LYS A 298 3.17 -15.22 -9.07
C LYS A 298 2.07 -14.14 -9.01
N LYS A 299 2.34 -12.96 -9.59
CA LYS A 299 1.29 -11.95 -9.79
C LYS A 299 0.18 -12.57 -10.64
N ILE A 300 -0.98 -12.79 -10.05
CA ILE A 300 -2.15 -13.18 -10.82
C ILE A 300 -2.62 -11.93 -11.55
N PRO A 301 -2.74 -11.94 -12.89
CA PRO A 301 -3.30 -10.82 -13.62
C PRO A 301 -4.64 -10.40 -13.03
N ASN A 302 -4.97 -9.12 -13.11
CA ASN A 302 -6.24 -8.62 -12.61
C ASN A 302 -7.38 -9.45 -13.21
N LYS A 303 -8.08 -10.22 -12.39
CA LYS A 303 -9.18 -11.09 -12.86
C LYS A 303 -10.37 -10.29 -13.38
N ARG A 304 -10.49 -9.02 -12.98
CA ARG A 304 -11.58 -8.14 -13.41
C ARG A 304 -11.34 -7.70 -14.85
N GLN A 305 -12.35 -7.89 -15.68
CA GLN A 305 -12.33 -7.55 -17.09
C GLN A 305 -13.36 -6.46 -17.40
N PRO A 306 -13.06 -5.53 -18.33
CA PRO A 306 -14.06 -4.58 -18.81
C PRO A 306 -15.25 -5.32 -19.42
N PHE A 307 -16.43 -4.72 -19.38
CA PHE A 307 -17.58 -5.24 -20.11
C PHE A 307 -17.35 -5.07 -21.61
N THR A 308 -17.70 -6.10 -22.38
CA THR A 308 -17.71 -6.04 -23.84
C THR A 308 -18.91 -5.22 -24.32
N THR A 309 -18.89 -4.82 -25.60
CA THR A 309 -20.02 -4.09 -26.22
C THR A 309 -21.31 -4.93 -26.18
N ASP A 310 -21.22 -6.23 -26.41
CA ASP A 310 -22.41 -7.11 -26.39
C ASP A 310 -22.93 -7.33 -24.96
N GLU A 311 -22.03 -7.42 -23.98
CA GLU A 311 -22.44 -7.45 -22.57
C GLU A 311 -23.14 -6.14 -22.17
N LEU A 312 -22.62 -4.98 -22.60
CA LEU A 312 -23.28 -3.70 -22.35
C LEU A 312 -24.63 -3.60 -23.04
N ARG A 313 -24.78 -4.08 -24.29
CA ARG A 313 -26.08 -4.14 -24.97
C ARG A 313 -27.09 -4.99 -24.20
N LYS A 314 -26.69 -6.14 -23.66
CA LYS A 314 -27.56 -6.97 -22.81
C LYS A 314 -27.97 -6.26 -21.52
N ILE A 315 -27.00 -5.63 -20.82
CA ILE A 315 -27.23 -4.92 -19.57
C ILE A 315 -28.15 -3.71 -19.77
N LEU A 316 -27.88 -2.90 -20.80
CA LEU A 316 -28.54 -1.62 -21.05
C LEU A 316 -29.79 -1.73 -21.94
N LYS A 317 -30.22 -2.95 -22.32
CA LYS A 317 -31.48 -3.13 -23.00
C LYS A 317 -32.60 -2.47 -22.17
N PRO A 318 -33.38 -1.51 -22.72
CA PRO A 318 -34.26 -0.68 -21.92
C PRO A 318 -35.21 -1.43 -21.00
N GLU A 319 -35.89 -2.46 -21.50
CA GLU A 319 -36.85 -3.25 -20.71
C GLU A 319 -36.13 -3.99 -19.57
N THR A 320 -34.92 -4.50 -19.83
CA THR A 320 -34.13 -5.19 -18.83
C THR A 320 -33.59 -4.22 -17.79
N TYR A 321 -32.96 -3.13 -18.25
CA TYR A 321 -32.34 -2.16 -17.35
C TYR A 321 -33.36 -1.48 -16.45
N LEU A 322 -34.44 -0.96 -17.01
CA LEU A 322 -35.52 -0.32 -16.25
C LEU A 322 -36.24 -1.32 -15.34
N GLY A 323 -36.47 -2.55 -15.81
CA GLY A 323 -37.08 -3.61 -15.01
C GLY A 323 -36.30 -3.93 -13.73
N TRP A 324 -34.96 -3.90 -13.80
CA TRP A 324 -34.09 -4.22 -12.66
C TRP A 324 -33.68 -3.00 -11.83
N THR A 325 -33.72 -1.81 -12.38
CA THR A 325 -33.23 -0.59 -11.71
C THR A 325 -34.34 0.36 -11.29
N VAL A 326 -35.49 0.36 -11.96
CA VAL A 326 -36.63 1.23 -11.66
C VAL A 326 -37.88 0.45 -11.25
N ASN A 327 -38.24 -0.60 -12.00
CA ASN A 327 -39.51 -1.33 -11.87
C ASN A 327 -39.39 -2.65 -11.08
N PHE A 328 -38.42 -2.79 -10.21
CA PHE A 328 -38.12 -4.05 -9.52
C PHE A 328 -39.27 -4.50 -8.60
N LYS A 329 -40.19 -5.30 -9.14
CA LYS A 329 -41.48 -5.71 -8.51
C LYS A 329 -41.34 -6.55 -7.23
N HIS A 330 -40.18 -7.13 -6.95
CA HIS A 330 -40.12 -8.20 -5.94
C HIS A 330 -39.85 -7.80 -4.49
N ARG A 331 -39.64 -6.50 -4.16
CA ARG A 331 -39.37 -6.10 -2.76
C ARG A 331 -39.81 -4.68 -2.34
N PHE A 332 -40.43 -3.90 -3.20
CA PHE A 332 -40.79 -2.51 -2.84
C PHE A 332 -42.25 -2.25 -3.08
N ARG A 333 -42.87 -1.66 -2.07
CA ARG A 333 -44.25 -1.15 -2.17
C ARG A 333 -44.27 -0.01 -3.18
N PRO A 334 -45.38 0.17 -3.95
CA PRO A 334 -45.54 1.20 -4.99
C PRO A 334 -45.23 2.63 -4.52
N ASP A 335 -45.45 2.90 -3.23
CA ASP A 335 -45.22 4.18 -2.56
C ASP A 335 -43.75 4.53 -2.32
N ARG A 336 -42.81 3.62 -2.61
CA ARG A 336 -41.35 3.78 -2.45
C ARG A 336 -40.57 3.69 -3.74
N ALA A 337 -41.15 4.04 -4.87
CA ALA A 337 -40.50 4.07 -6.17
C ALA A 337 -39.17 4.90 -6.22
N THR A 338 -39.04 5.87 -5.31
CA THR A 338 -37.86 6.71 -5.14
C THR A 338 -36.62 5.97 -4.65
N ASN A 339 -36.74 4.79 -4.05
CA ASN A 339 -35.64 4.03 -3.48
C ASN A 339 -34.82 3.24 -4.53
N GLN A 340 -35.13 3.37 -5.80
CA GLN A 340 -34.49 2.62 -6.88
C GLN A 340 -33.52 3.47 -7.72
N LEU A 341 -33.56 4.79 -7.59
CA LEU A 341 -32.71 5.71 -8.33
C LEU A 341 -31.20 5.46 -8.15
N PRO A 342 -30.68 5.02 -6.98
CA PRO A 342 -29.29 4.62 -6.85
C PRO A 342 -28.91 3.48 -7.79
N TYR A 343 -29.78 2.50 -8.02
CA TYR A 343 -29.51 1.38 -8.93
C TYR A 343 -29.49 1.83 -10.40
N TYR A 344 -30.38 2.78 -10.76
CA TYR A 344 -30.39 3.34 -12.09
C TYR A 344 -29.13 4.17 -12.38
N TRP A 345 -28.79 5.11 -11.51
CA TRP A 345 -27.70 6.04 -11.77
C TRP A 345 -26.30 5.46 -11.55
N CYS A 346 -26.10 4.60 -10.53
CA CYS A 346 -24.75 4.13 -10.19
C CYS A 346 -24.07 3.32 -11.31
N PHE A 347 -24.81 2.53 -12.07
CA PHE A 347 -24.23 1.80 -13.20
C PHE A 347 -23.83 2.77 -14.32
N LEU A 348 -24.68 3.70 -14.67
CA LEU A 348 -24.43 4.71 -15.71
C LEU A 348 -23.27 5.63 -15.32
N LEU A 349 -23.25 6.13 -14.07
CA LEU A 349 -22.11 6.89 -13.55
C LEU A 349 -20.82 6.10 -13.64
N GLY A 350 -20.84 4.81 -13.30
CA GLY A 350 -19.66 3.96 -13.38
C GLY A 350 -19.11 3.82 -14.79
N ILE A 351 -19.97 3.72 -15.82
CA ILE A 351 -19.56 3.61 -17.23
C ILE A 351 -19.09 4.94 -17.79
N PHE A 352 -19.74 6.05 -17.45
CA PHE A 352 -19.49 7.35 -18.07
C PHE A 352 -18.54 8.26 -17.27
N SER A 353 -18.15 7.89 -16.05
CA SER A 353 -17.24 8.69 -15.22
C SER A 353 -16.02 7.93 -14.69
N GLY A 354 -16.06 6.61 -14.76
CA GLY A 354 -15.02 5.77 -14.21
C GLY A 354 -14.82 5.88 -12.69
N MET A 355 -15.78 6.46 -11.95
CA MET A 355 -15.71 6.58 -10.49
C MET A 355 -15.64 5.21 -9.81
N ARG A 356 -15.01 5.16 -8.63
CA ARG A 356 -15.11 3.96 -7.77
C ARG A 356 -16.54 3.84 -7.24
N THR A 357 -17.00 2.62 -7.02
CA THR A 357 -18.39 2.36 -6.61
C THR A 357 -18.78 3.15 -5.36
N ASN A 358 -17.89 3.25 -4.37
CA ASN A 358 -18.22 4.03 -3.17
C ASN A 358 -18.21 5.55 -3.42
N GLU A 359 -17.33 6.05 -4.29
CA GLU A 359 -17.32 7.46 -4.69
C GLU A 359 -18.67 7.87 -5.31
N MET A 360 -19.21 7.03 -6.22
CA MET A 360 -20.54 7.28 -6.80
C MET A 360 -21.66 7.30 -5.77
N CYS A 361 -21.63 6.33 -4.84
CA CYS A 361 -22.72 6.13 -3.90
C CYS A 361 -22.75 7.19 -2.78
N GLN A 362 -21.64 7.81 -2.47
CA GLN A 362 -21.53 8.80 -1.38
C GLN A 362 -21.57 10.27 -1.84
N ILE A 363 -21.60 10.52 -3.15
CA ILE A 363 -21.50 11.88 -3.72
C ILE A 363 -22.55 12.83 -3.13
N LEU A 364 -22.10 14.04 -2.76
CA LEU A 364 -22.94 15.08 -2.20
C LEU A 364 -23.57 15.94 -3.30
N LEU A 365 -24.73 16.55 -3.02
CA LEU A 365 -25.33 17.53 -3.92
C LEU A 365 -24.46 18.75 -4.14
N SER A 366 -23.68 19.16 -3.13
CA SER A 366 -22.71 20.26 -3.21
C SER A 366 -21.54 19.98 -4.13
N GLN A 367 -21.22 18.69 -4.36
CA GLN A 367 -20.12 18.25 -5.22
C GLN A 367 -20.48 18.24 -6.72
N VAL A 368 -21.75 18.50 -7.08
CA VAL A 368 -22.15 18.67 -8.50
C VAL A 368 -22.32 20.15 -8.79
N LYS A 369 -21.36 20.71 -9.55
CA LYS A 369 -21.23 22.14 -9.85
C LYS A 369 -21.03 22.37 -11.36
N LYS A 370 -21.37 23.59 -11.80
CA LYS A 370 -21.11 24.04 -13.16
C LYS A 370 -19.99 25.08 -13.13
N GLU A 371 -18.95 24.85 -13.90
CA GLU A 371 -17.81 25.77 -14.05
C GLU A 371 -17.56 26.01 -15.54
N LYS A 372 -17.46 27.26 -15.96
CA LYS A 372 -17.22 27.65 -17.36
C LYS A 372 -18.13 26.93 -18.37
N GLY A 373 -19.40 26.78 -18.03
CA GLY A 373 -20.39 26.11 -18.90
C GLY A 373 -20.43 24.58 -18.80
N ILE A 374 -19.48 23.93 -18.18
CA ILE A 374 -19.35 22.48 -18.04
C ILE A 374 -19.79 22.02 -16.66
N TRP A 375 -20.57 20.95 -16.59
CA TRP A 375 -20.93 20.31 -15.34
C TRP A 375 -19.84 19.34 -14.89
N PHE A 376 -19.49 19.39 -13.59
CA PHE A 376 -18.50 18.53 -12.95
C PHE A 376 -19.07 17.85 -11.71
N MET A 377 -18.55 16.65 -11.46
CA MET A 377 -18.66 15.95 -10.17
C MET A 377 -17.28 16.02 -9.48
N PHE A 378 -17.24 16.52 -8.26
CA PHE A 378 -16.02 16.65 -7.47
C PHE A 378 -15.90 15.46 -6.54
N VAL A 379 -14.81 14.70 -6.68
CA VAL A 379 -14.44 13.65 -5.73
C VAL A 379 -13.43 14.26 -4.77
N GLU A 380 -13.82 14.39 -3.52
CA GLU A 380 -13.01 15.00 -2.46
C GLU A 380 -13.11 14.23 -1.16
N ASP A 381 -12.13 14.36 -0.29
CA ASP A 381 -12.16 13.87 1.10
C ASP A 381 -12.70 14.96 2.00
N SER A 382 -13.70 14.67 2.80
CA SER A 382 -14.34 15.59 3.71
C SER A 382 -14.88 14.83 4.93
N GLU A 383 -15.50 15.52 5.86
CA GLU A 383 -16.18 14.86 6.98
C GLU A 383 -17.25 13.88 6.50
N ASP A 384 -17.96 14.25 5.43
CA ASP A 384 -19.07 13.47 4.87
C ASP A 384 -18.68 12.47 3.78
N THR A 385 -17.54 12.62 3.13
CA THR A 385 -17.08 11.74 2.02
C THR A 385 -15.67 11.25 2.25
N LYS A 386 -15.45 9.96 2.02
CA LYS A 386 -14.13 9.34 2.20
C LYS A 386 -13.57 8.83 0.86
N VAL A 387 -12.36 9.25 0.53
CA VAL A 387 -11.63 8.71 -0.62
C VAL A 387 -10.59 7.67 -0.19
N LYS A 388 -10.18 6.82 -1.10
CA LYS A 388 -9.23 5.73 -0.80
C LYS A 388 -7.81 6.26 -0.61
N THR A 389 -7.42 7.23 -1.41
CA THR A 389 -6.09 7.84 -1.45
C THR A 389 -6.25 9.32 -1.82
N GLU A 390 -5.32 10.16 -1.43
CA GLU A 390 -5.26 11.57 -1.80
C GLU A 390 -5.32 11.79 -3.32
N SER A 391 -4.62 10.94 -4.08
CA SER A 391 -4.68 10.92 -5.56
C SER A 391 -6.09 10.62 -6.14
N SER A 392 -7.06 10.29 -5.30
CA SER A 392 -8.45 10.12 -5.73
C SER A 392 -9.22 11.45 -5.83
N ILE A 393 -8.69 12.51 -5.21
CA ILE A 393 -9.29 13.85 -5.27
C ILE A 393 -9.17 14.38 -6.69
N ARG A 394 -10.32 14.64 -7.32
CA ARG A 394 -10.36 15.05 -8.73
C ARG A 394 -11.70 15.63 -9.13
N LYS A 395 -11.68 16.42 -10.21
CA LYS A 395 -12.87 16.87 -10.94
C LYS A 395 -13.17 15.88 -12.07
N ILE A 396 -14.42 15.50 -12.21
CA ILE A 396 -14.89 14.62 -13.28
C ILE A 396 -15.97 15.35 -14.05
N PRO A 397 -15.78 15.64 -15.36
CA PRO A 397 -16.84 16.23 -16.16
C PRO A 397 -18.03 15.28 -16.28
N VAL A 398 -19.23 15.82 -16.21
CA VAL A 398 -20.45 15.05 -16.43
C VAL A 398 -20.60 14.77 -17.92
N HIS A 399 -20.57 13.50 -18.29
CA HIS A 399 -20.67 13.08 -19.69
C HIS A 399 -21.99 13.56 -20.31
N PRO A 400 -22.04 14.04 -21.58
CA PRO A 400 -23.26 14.51 -22.24
C PRO A 400 -24.41 13.52 -22.14
N GLN A 401 -24.19 12.24 -22.35
CA GLN A 401 -25.23 11.21 -22.21
C GLN A 401 -25.90 11.16 -20.82
N LEU A 402 -25.16 11.49 -19.74
CA LEU A 402 -25.75 11.60 -18.40
C LEU A 402 -26.65 12.84 -18.31
N ILE A 403 -26.27 13.92 -18.97
CA ILE A 403 -27.07 15.16 -19.05
C ILE A 403 -28.37 14.88 -19.84
N ASP A 404 -28.25 14.27 -21.02
CA ASP A 404 -29.39 13.90 -21.87
C ASP A 404 -30.37 12.94 -21.19
N LEU A 405 -29.85 12.02 -20.33
CA LEU A 405 -30.66 11.15 -19.51
C LEU A 405 -31.30 11.83 -18.30
N GLY A 406 -31.07 13.15 -18.10
CA GLY A 406 -31.68 13.95 -17.05
C GLY A 406 -30.98 13.88 -15.69
N PHE A 407 -29.70 13.50 -15.63
CA PHE A 407 -28.98 13.45 -14.35
C PHE A 407 -28.89 14.80 -13.65
N ILE A 408 -28.66 15.87 -14.43
CA ILE A 408 -28.57 17.23 -13.87
C ILE A 408 -29.94 17.70 -13.35
N ASP A 409 -31.02 17.39 -14.08
CA ASP A 409 -32.40 17.73 -13.63
C ASP A 409 -32.76 16.95 -12.36
N TYR A 410 -32.34 15.69 -12.28
CA TYR A 410 -32.50 14.90 -11.06
C TYR A 410 -31.79 15.56 -9.85
N VAL A 411 -30.52 15.97 -10.03
CA VAL A 411 -29.74 16.69 -9.00
C VAL A 411 -30.40 18.01 -8.64
N ALA A 412 -30.88 18.81 -9.61
CA ALA A 412 -31.55 20.06 -9.40
C ALA A 412 -32.85 19.88 -8.62
N ASN A 413 -33.64 18.84 -8.93
CA ASN A 413 -34.86 18.50 -8.21
C ASN A 413 -34.57 18.13 -6.74
N LEU A 414 -33.48 17.40 -6.48
CA LEU A 414 -33.08 17.10 -5.09
C LEU A 414 -32.65 18.35 -4.32
N LYS A 415 -31.91 19.27 -4.95
CA LYS A 415 -31.53 20.56 -4.33
C LYS A 415 -32.73 21.40 -3.90
N ARG A 416 -33.81 21.37 -4.67
CA ARG A 416 -35.06 22.07 -4.32
C ARG A 416 -35.76 21.48 -3.11
N ARG A 417 -35.59 20.20 -2.79
CA ARG A 417 -36.27 19.51 -1.68
C ARG A 417 -35.71 19.83 -0.28
N LYS A 418 -34.70 20.67 -0.14
CA LYS A 418 -34.09 21.17 1.11
C LYS A 418 -33.57 20.10 2.12
N LYS A 419 -33.76 18.81 1.89
CA LYS A 419 -33.43 17.76 2.86
C LYS A 419 -32.25 16.87 2.52
N PRO A 420 -32.02 16.36 1.29
CA PRO A 420 -30.91 15.45 1.07
C PRO A 420 -29.60 16.21 0.95
N VAL A 421 -28.58 15.77 1.71
CA VAL A 421 -27.19 16.22 1.55
C VAL A 421 -26.53 15.44 0.41
N ARG A 422 -26.93 14.17 0.22
CA ARG A 422 -26.39 13.24 -0.79
C ARG A 422 -27.35 13.06 -1.96
N ILE A 423 -26.79 12.80 -3.16
CA ILE A 423 -27.60 12.49 -4.35
C ILE A 423 -28.42 11.21 -4.10
N PHE A 424 -27.80 10.19 -3.49
CA PHE A 424 -28.43 8.92 -3.17
C PHE A 424 -28.69 8.85 -1.66
N TRP A 425 -29.54 9.73 -1.17
CA TRP A 425 -29.90 9.87 0.25
C TRP A 425 -30.56 8.62 0.86
N GLU A 426 -31.08 7.71 0.03
CA GLU A 426 -31.66 6.43 0.44
C GLU A 426 -30.60 5.40 0.85
N LEU A 427 -29.34 5.59 0.39
CA LEU A 427 -28.23 4.73 0.76
C LEU A 427 -27.75 5.11 2.17
N LYS A 428 -27.67 4.11 3.01
CA LYS A 428 -27.08 4.25 4.34
C LYS A 428 -25.64 3.78 4.31
N GLU A 429 -24.81 4.41 5.12
CA GLU A 429 -23.47 3.94 5.35
C GLU A 429 -23.53 2.59 6.07
N GLU A 430 -22.91 1.59 5.48
CA GLU A 430 -22.68 0.27 6.06
C GLU A 430 -21.19 0.11 6.36
N ARG A 431 -20.80 -0.96 7.02
CA ARG A 431 -19.39 -1.24 7.35
C ARG A 431 -18.42 -1.08 6.16
N ASP A 432 -18.88 -1.37 4.95
CA ASP A 432 -18.11 -1.27 3.70
C ASP A 432 -18.40 0.02 2.92
N GLY A 433 -19.09 0.98 3.53
CA GLY A 433 -19.50 2.27 2.96
C GLY A 433 -20.85 2.20 2.27
N TYR A 434 -21.20 3.25 1.53
CA TYR A 434 -22.51 3.43 0.87
C TYR A 434 -22.76 2.47 -0.29
N ALA A 435 -21.71 1.88 -0.86
CA ALA A 435 -21.80 1.03 -2.05
C ALA A 435 -22.30 -0.40 -1.80
N SER A 436 -22.41 -0.83 -0.54
CA SER A 436 -22.69 -2.23 -0.18
C SER A 436 -23.97 -2.77 -0.83
N LYS A 437 -25.07 -2.04 -0.70
CA LYS A 437 -26.38 -2.46 -1.26
C LYS A 437 -26.39 -2.44 -2.77
N VAL A 438 -25.82 -1.40 -3.37
CA VAL A 438 -25.73 -1.26 -4.83
C VAL A 438 -24.87 -2.39 -5.41
N SER A 439 -23.71 -2.63 -4.84
CA SER A 439 -22.82 -3.73 -5.27
C SER A 439 -23.50 -5.08 -5.15
N ARG A 440 -24.22 -5.35 -4.04
CA ARG A 440 -24.94 -6.60 -3.84
C ARG A 440 -26.06 -6.79 -4.86
N HIS A 441 -26.85 -5.74 -5.13
CA HIS A 441 -27.92 -5.79 -6.13
C HIS A 441 -27.37 -6.17 -7.50
N PHE A 442 -26.34 -5.47 -7.98
CA PHE A 442 -25.75 -5.75 -9.29
C PHE A 442 -25.07 -7.13 -9.34
N ASN A 443 -24.23 -7.46 -8.37
CA ASN A 443 -23.37 -8.63 -8.43
C ASN A 443 -24.11 -9.94 -8.10
N GLU A 444 -25.13 -9.91 -7.26
CA GLU A 444 -25.82 -11.12 -6.81
C GLU A 444 -27.18 -11.33 -7.49
N ARG A 445 -27.72 -10.31 -8.17
CA ARG A 445 -29.04 -10.39 -8.76
C ARG A 445 -29.05 -9.97 -10.23
N PHE A 446 -28.76 -8.71 -10.54
CA PHE A 446 -28.95 -8.16 -11.88
C PHE A 446 -27.99 -8.78 -12.91
N LEU A 447 -26.68 -8.72 -12.70
CA LEU A 447 -25.71 -9.29 -13.65
C LEU A 447 -25.84 -10.80 -13.83
N PRO A 448 -26.15 -11.62 -12.79
CA PRO A 448 -26.51 -13.01 -12.97
C PRO A 448 -27.76 -13.21 -13.83
N ALA A 449 -28.83 -12.43 -13.58
CA ALA A 449 -30.08 -12.55 -14.31
C ALA A 449 -29.95 -12.24 -15.81
N VAL A 450 -29.06 -11.31 -16.18
CA VAL A 450 -28.79 -10.98 -17.59
C VAL A 450 -27.69 -11.87 -18.22
N GLY A 451 -27.19 -12.87 -17.48
CA GLY A 451 -26.19 -13.81 -17.97
C GLY A 451 -24.79 -13.21 -18.20
N VAL A 452 -24.48 -12.07 -17.58
CA VAL A 452 -23.19 -11.36 -17.74
C VAL A 452 -22.27 -11.59 -16.54
N TRP A 453 -22.83 -11.94 -15.38
CA TRP A 453 -22.04 -12.14 -14.18
C TRP A 453 -21.03 -13.28 -14.30
N LYS A 454 -19.81 -13.02 -13.89
CA LYS A 454 -18.76 -14.02 -13.76
C LYS A 454 -17.97 -13.75 -12.49
N LYS A 455 -17.94 -14.75 -11.60
CA LYS A 455 -17.31 -14.64 -10.28
C LYS A 455 -15.91 -14.03 -10.36
N HIS A 456 -15.65 -12.96 -9.61
CA HIS A 456 -14.39 -12.21 -9.57
C HIS A 456 -13.94 -11.58 -10.89
N THR A 457 -14.68 -11.73 -11.98
CA THR A 457 -14.28 -11.28 -13.32
C THR A 457 -15.20 -10.18 -13.84
N LYS A 458 -16.52 -10.39 -13.77
CA LYS A 458 -17.55 -9.46 -14.24
C LYS A 458 -18.45 -9.06 -13.06
N VAL A 459 -18.23 -7.88 -12.51
CA VAL A 459 -18.95 -7.32 -11.35
C VAL A 459 -19.18 -5.83 -11.57
N LEU A 460 -20.00 -5.17 -10.76
CA LEU A 460 -20.30 -3.74 -10.90
C LEU A 460 -19.04 -2.87 -11.02
N TYR A 461 -18.00 -3.16 -10.26
CA TYR A 461 -16.73 -2.43 -10.32
C TYR A 461 -16.08 -2.46 -11.72
N CYS A 462 -16.45 -3.41 -12.57
CA CYS A 462 -15.95 -3.48 -13.94
C CYS A 462 -16.45 -2.35 -14.85
N THR A 463 -17.46 -1.58 -14.43
CA THR A 463 -17.85 -0.33 -15.12
C THR A 463 -16.67 0.64 -15.20
N ARG A 464 -15.90 0.80 -14.10
CA ARG A 464 -14.68 1.60 -14.10
C ARG A 464 -13.59 1.03 -15.03
N HIS A 465 -13.39 -0.30 -15.03
CA HIS A 465 -12.45 -0.93 -15.96
C HIS A 465 -12.88 -0.70 -17.43
N THR A 466 -14.18 -0.72 -17.69
CA THR A 466 -14.74 -0.44 -19.03
C THR A 466 -14.46 1.00 -19.46
N PHE A 467 -14.69 1.97 -18.57
CA PHE A 467 -14.39 3.38 -18.82
C PHE A 467 -12.91 3.60 -19.13
N ILE A 468 -12.02 3.13 -18.24
CA ILE A 468 -10.58 3.27 -18.41
C ILE A 468 -10.11 2.62 -19.71
N ASN A 469 -10.57 1.39 -20.00
CA ASN A 469 -10.21 0.70 -21.25
C ASN A 469 -10.66 1.45 -22.49
N LYS A 470 -11.82 2.13 -22.45
CA LYS A 470 -12.31 2.98 -23.55
C LYS A 470 -11.45 4.23 -23.74
N LEU A 471 -11.00 4.88 -22.65
CA LEU A 471 -10.08 6.01 -22.74
C LEU A 471 -8.74 5.59 -23.36
N TYR A 472 -8.15 4.49 -22.91
CA TYR A 472 -6.93 3.95 -23.54
C TYR A 472 -7.12 3.65 -25.03
N SER A 473 -8.25 3.04 -25.40
CA SER A 473 -8.56 2.75 -26.81
C SER A 473 -8.73 4.01 -27.64
N ALA A 474 -9.18 5.10 -27.04
CA ALA A 474 -9.32 6.41 -27.67
C ALA A 474 -8.03 7.26 -27.64
N ARG A 475 -6.93 6.71 -27.10
CA ARG A 475 -5.64 7.40 -26.94
C ARG A 475 -5.73 8.71 -26.15
N VAL A 476 -6.60 8.76 -25.15
CA VAL A 476 -6.67 9.87 -24.21
C VAL A 476 -5.64 9.59 -23.11
N ASP A 477 -4.70 10.51 -22.92
CA ASP A 477 -3.70 10.44 -21.85
C ASP A 477 -4.36 10.59 -20.47
N GLU A 478 -3.70 10.05 -19.43
CA GLU A 478 -4.24 10.08 -18.05
C GLU A 478 -4.30 11.50 -17.45
#